data_aea9e7fa9468b45715216fc4eddc8d56
#
_entry.id   aea9e7fa9468b45715216fc4eddc8d56
#
_cell.length_a   1.000
_cell.length_b   1.000
_cell.length_c   1.000
_cell.angle_alpha   90.00
_cell.angle_beta   90.00
_cell.angle_gamma   90.00
#
_symmetry.space_group_name_H-M   'P 1'
#
loop_
_entity.id
_entity.type
_entity.pdbx_description
1 polymer ?
#
loop_
_entity_poly.entity_id
_entity_poly.type
_entity_poly.pdbx_seq_one_letter_code
_entity_poly.pdbx_strand_id
1 'polypeptide(L)'
;MNWTKLLFAISAVICLPLYGFLSITRFDAQTGFLTAGTLTTVFYAALAVLAVLMLAGSFLQKKQLRFSIFNSRLLAVLAMVLGGVLVLCGVFDLLNIGYAILDSLDFLPAALLSGVLLSGAQAVMAVVSGIVFVRLGVSFLLERIANRSSITFIFPVIWALLACVEMFRDYPQIAGMPERTLYLLCLLCFTLFLMGHSRILGDVDFAKGTCWINAFGFCGALFGLTMTVGEVLCFSSMTLPLSDVLLVFALSLYCLAFSFNTYADR
;
A
#
# COMPACT_ATOMS: atom_id res chain seq x y z
N MET A 1 14.04 -5.31 22.02
CA MET A 1 13.60 -6.13 20.84
C MET A 1 12.32 -5.54 20.30
N ASN A 2 12.22 -5.31 19.00
CA ASN A 2 10.97 -4.81 18.39
C ASN A 2 10.01 -5.98 18.17
N TRP A 3 8.99 -6.09 19.01
CA TRP A 3 8.00 -7.17 18.96
C TRP A 3 7.22 -7.20 17.65
N THR A 4 6.97 -6.02 17.06
CA THR A 4 6.23 -5.93 15.79
C THR A 4 6.98 -6.59 14.63
N LYS A 5 8.33 -6.45 14.60
CA LYS A 5 9.15 -7.16 13.60
C LYS A 5 9.07 -8.68 13.74
N LEU A 6 9.12 -9.18 14.97
CA LEU A 6 9.00 -10.62 15.23
C LEU A 6 7.62 -11.13 14.82
N LEU A 7 6.56 -10.42 15.24
CA LEU A 7 5.20 -10.76 14.85
C LEU A 7 5.02 -10.75 13.33
N PHE A 8 5.55 -9.71 12.65
CA PHE A 8 5.51 -9.65 11.19
C PHE A 8 6.21 -10.86 10.55
N ALA A 9 7.41 -11.19 11.00
CA ALA A 9 8.16 -12.32 10.43
C ALA A 9 7.40 -13.65 10.58
N ILE A 10 6.83 -13.91 11.77
CA ILE A 10 6.02 -15.10 12.02
C ILE A 10 4.76 -15.08 11.15
N SER A 11 4.07 -13.94 11.09
CA SER A 11 2.84 -13.78 10.30
C SER A 11 3.10 -13.98 8.80
N ALA A 12 4.19 -13.42 8.27
CA ALA A 12 4.54 -13.57 6.86
C ALA A 12 4.84 -15.04 6.49
N VAL A 13 5.60 -15.74 7.32
CA VAL A 13 5.93 -17.17 7.10
C VAL A 13 4.68 -18.05 7.13
N ILE A 14 3.66 -17.69 7.90
CA ILE A 14 2.41 -18.47 8.00
C ILE A 14 1.40 -18.02 6.96
N CYS A 15 1.13 -16.70 6.86
CA CYS A 15 0.02 -16.19 6.07
C CYS A 15 0.29 -16.26 4.56
N LEU A 16 1.53 -15.97 4.09
CA LEU A 16 1.81 -15.97 2.66
C LEU A 16 1.65 -17.36 2.02
N PRO A 17 2.25 -18.45 2.55
CA PRO A 17 2.05 -19.78 1.98
C PRO A 17 0.61 -20.27 2.13
N LEU A 18 -0.05 -19.98 3.27
CA LEU A 18 -1.42 -20.40 3.50
C LEU A 18 -2.39 -19.72 2.53
N TYR A 19 -2.21 -18.42 2.29
CA TYR A 19 -3.02 -17.72 1.30
C TYR A 19 -2.75 -18.21 -0.13
N GLY A 20 -1.49 -18.46 -0.47
CA GLY A 20 -1.13 -19.09 -1.74
C GLY A 20 -1.79 -20.46 -1.92
N PHE A 21 -1.80 -21.29 -0.88
CA PHE A 21 -2.51 -22.58 -0.90
C PHE A 21 -4.03 -22.40 -1.08
N LEU A 22 -4.63 -21.45 -0.36
CA LEU A 22 -6.07 -21.13 -0.52
C LEU A 22 -6.38 -20.65 -1.93
N SER A 23 -5.56 -19.77 -2.50
CA SER A 23 -5.72 -19.24 -3.85
C SER A 23 -5.69 -20.35 -4.90
N ILE A 24 -4.80 -21.35 -4.75
CA ILE A 24 -4.73 -22.48 -5.70
C ILE A 24 -5.90 -23.45 -5.53
N THR A 25 -6.35 -23.71 -4.29
CA THR A 25 -7.31 -24.80 -4.01
C THR A 25 -8.77 -24.36 -3.91
N ARG A 26 -9.02 -23.09 -3.61
CA ARG A 26 -10.36 -22.54 -3.29
C ARG A 26 -10.78 -21.41 -4.20
N PHE A 27 -9.97 -21.07 -5.18
CA PHE A 27 -10.32 -20.04 -6.15
C PHE A 27 -11.40 -20.53 -7.11
N ASP A 28 -12.46 -19.76 -7.23
CA ASP A 28 -13.52 -20.02 -8.21
C ASP A 28 -13.26 -19.17 -9.46
N ALA A 29 -12.92 -19.84 -10.55
CA ALA A 29 -12.62 -19.18 -11.83
C ALA A 29 -13.82 -18.46 -12.46
N GLN A 30 -15.06 -18.81 -12.05
CA GLN A 30 -16.27 -18.15 -12.58
C GLN A 30 -16.55 -16.83 -11.88
N THR A 31 -16.36 -16.79 -10.57
CA THR A 31 -16.62 -15.59 -9.76
C THR A 31 -15.38 -14.71 -9.56
N GLY A 32 -14.17 -15.25 -9.75
CA GLY A 32 -12.92 -14.56 -9.50
C GLY A 32 -12.57 -14.42 -8.01
N PHE A 33 -13.26 -15.15 -7.10
CA PHE A 33 -13.08 -15.03 -5.65
C PHE A 33 -12.80 -16.38 -4.99
N LEU A 34 -12.26 -16.31 -3.77
CA LEU A 34 -12.10 -17.49 -2.93
C LEU A 34 -13.49 -18.01 -2.49
N THR A 35 -13.74 -19.29 -2.69
CA THR A 35 -14.98 -19.90 -2.23
C THR A 35 -15.14 -19.78 -0.72
N ALA A 36 -16.34 -19.39 -0.29
CA ALA A 36 -16.65 -19.30 1.13
C ALA A 36 -16.47 -20.68 1.80
N GLY A 37 -15.77 -20.70 2.92
CA GLY A 37 -15.52 -21.92 3.68
C GLY A 37 -14.86 -21.64 5.02
N THR A 38 -14.93 -22.63 5.93
CA THR A 38 -14.38 -22.49 7.27
C THR A 38 -12.90 -22.09 7.26
N LEU A 39 -12.10 -22.67 6.35
CA LEU A 39 -10.66 -22.39 6.26
C LEU A 39 -10.40 -20.95 5.80
N THR A 40 -11.16 -20.47 4.80
CA THR A 40 -11.06 -19.08 4.31
C THR A 40 -11.45 -18.09 5.40
N THR A 41 -12.53 -18.34 6.14
CA THR A 41 -12.96 -17.51 7.26
C THR A 41 -11.95 -17.48 8.39
N VAL A 42 -11.39 -18.64 8.77
CA VAL A 42 -10.36 -18.75 9.80
C VAL A 42 -9.10 -17.99 9.37
N PHE A 43 -8.71 -18.08 8.09
CA PHE A 43 -7.56 -17.34 7.57
C PHE A 43 -7.74 -15.81 7.73
N TYR A 44 -8.86 -15.25 7.28
CA TYR A 44 -9.10 -13.80 7.40
C TYR A 44 -9.23 -13.36 8.87
N ALA A 45 -9.85 -14.18 9.73
CA ALA A 45 -9.91 -13.91 11.17
C ALA A 45 -8.50 -13.91 11.81
N ALA A 46 -7.66 -14.88 11.47
CA ALA A 46 -6.28 -14.94 11.95
C ALA A 46 -5.45 -13.75 11.45
N LEU A 47 -5.60 -13.36 10.18
CA LEU A 47 -4.93 -12.22 9.59
C LEU A 47 -5.32 -10.92 10.30
N ALA A 48 -6.61 -10.74 10.62
CA ALA A 48 -7.12 -9.59 11.37
C ALA A 48 -6.55 -9.55 12.80
N VAL A 49 -6.53 -10.68 13.51
CA VAL A 49 -5.94 -10.78 14.86
C VAL A 49 -4.46 -10.43 14.85
N LEU A 50 -3.69 -10.96 13.88
CA LEU A 50 -2.27 -10.66 13.75
C LEU A 50 -2.02 -9.17 13.47
N ALA A 51 -2.83 -8.55 12.62
CA ALA A 51 -2.75 -7.12 12.36
C ALA A 51 -3.03 -6.30 13.65
N VAL A 52 -4.08 -6.63 14.40
CA VAL A 52 -4.39 -5.97 15.68
C VAL A 52 -3.24 -6.14 16.68
N LEU A 53 -2.63 -7.31 16.77
CA LEU A 53 -1.47 -7.56 17.64
C LEU A 53 -0.25 -6.72 17.22
N MET A 54 0.02 -6.58 15.91
CA MET A 54 1.10 -5.73 15.41
C MET A 54 0.86 -4.25 15.71
N LEU A 55 -0.38 -3.78 15.52
CA LEU A 55 -0.77 -2.42 15.87
C LEU A 55 -0.61 -2.18 17.38
N ALA A 56 -1.19 -3.04 18.21
CA ALA A 56 -1.10 -2.95 19.67
C ALA A 56 0.36 -2.98 20.14
N GLY A 57 1.18 -3.90 19.62
CA GLY A 57 2.60 -3.99 19.94
C GLY A 57 3.37 -2.71 19.60
N SER A 58 3.07 -2.09 18.47
CA SER A 58 3.70 -0.82 18.06
C SER A 58 3.30 0.34 18.97
N PHE A 59 2.02 0.46 19.31
CA PHE A 59 1.52 1.54 20.18
C PHE A 59 1.99 1.38 21.62
N LEU A 60 2.05 0.15 22.14
CA LEU A 60 2.58 -0.13 23.48
C LEU A 60 4.08 0.20 23.58
N GLN A 61 4.85 -0.06 22.52
CA GLN A 61 6.28 0.23 22.48
C GLN A 61 6.61 1.66 22.01
N LYS A 62 5.62 2.53 21.79
CA LYS A 62 5.79 3.87 21.22
C LYS A 62 6.93 4.68 21.83
N LYS A 63 7.10 4.63 23.16
CA LYS A 63 8.15 5.39 23.88
C LYS A 63 9.56 4.84 23.65
N GLN A 64 9.67 3.56 23.31
CA GLN A 64 10.93 2.84 23.11
C GLN A 64 11.35 2.81 21.64
N LEU A 65 10.42 3.06 20.72
CA LEU A 65 10.69 3.02 19.29
C LEU A 65 11.55 4.20 18.86
N ARG A 66 12.63 3.88 18.16
CA ARG A 66 13.52 4.82 17.50
C ARG A 66 13.58 4.50 16.01
N PHE A 67 13.91 5.47 15.22
CA PHE A 67 14.13 5.33 13.79
C PHE A 67 15.54 5.76 13.44
N SER A 68 16.23 4.95 12.66
CA SER A 68 17.54 5.29 12.14
C SER A 68 17.46 5.35 10.63
N ILE A 69 17.72 6.53 10.07
CA ILE A 69 17.85 6.66 8.62
C ILE A 69 19.21 6.06 8.24
N PHE A 70 19.20 4.78 7.87
CA PHE A 70 20.35 4.21 7.19
C PHE A 70 20.23 4.49 5.70
N ASN A 71 21.24 5.11 5.12
CA ASN A 71 21.40 5.21 3.67
C ASN A 71 21.67 3.81 3.11
N SER A 72 20.58 3.06 2.94
CA SER A 72 20.62 1.70 2.39
C SER A 72 20.39 1.80 0.89
N ARG A 73 21.35 1.25 0.11
CA ARG A 73 21.17 1.13 -1.36
C ARG A 73 19.86 0.41 -1.71
N LEU A 74 19.47 -0.58 -0.90
CA LEU A 74 18.21 -1.28 -1.07
C LEU A 74 17.02 -0.33 -0.98
N LEU A 75 16.97 0.52 0.06
CA LEU A 75 15.88 1.47 0.24
C LEU A 75 15.83 2.49 -0.90
N ALA A 76 16.99 2.94 -1.38
CA ALA A 76 17.08 3.84 -2.52
C ALA A 76 16.50 3.20 -3.79
N VAL A 77 16.89 1.96 -4.09
CA VAL A 77 16.38 1.22 -5.24
C VAL A 77 14.87 0.99 -5.13
N LEU A 78 14.38 0.57 -3.97
CA LEU A 78 12.95 0.35 -3.76
C LEU A 78 12.13 1.64 -3.88
N ALA A 79 12.66 2.77 -3.41
CA ALA A 79 12.03 4.08 -3.60
C ALA A 79 11.95 4.47 -5.08
N MET A 80 13.03 4.24 -5.86
CA MET A 80 13.03 4.51 -7.30
C MET A 80 12.08 3.58 -8.06
N VAL A 81 12.05 2.29 -7.71
CA VAL A 81 11.13 1.31 -8.32
C VAL A 81 9.69 1.71 -8.03
N LEU A 82 9.35 2.00 -6.76
CA LEU A 82 8.01 2.47 -6.40
C LEU A 82 7.65 3.75 -7.15
N GLY A 83 8.57 4.71 -7.21
CA GLY A 83 8.35 5.96 -7.95
C GLY A 83 8.12 5.72 -9.45
N GLY A 84 8.89 4.82 -10.07
CA GLY A 84 8.72 4.42 -11.46
C GLY A 84 7.36 3.76 -11.72
N VAL A 85 6.96 2.83 -10.87
CA VAL A 85 5.63 2.17 -10.95
C VAL A 85 4.50 3.19 -10.83
N LEU A 86 4.57 4.11 -9.85
CA LEU A 86 3.56 5.17 -9.67
C LEU A 86 3.45 6.07 -10.90
N VAL A 87 4.57 6.47 -11.51
CA VAL A 87 4.55 7.29 -12.73
C VAL A 87 3.92 6.51 -13.89
N LEU A 88 4.33 5.27 -14.09
CA LEU A 88 3.80 4.44 -15.19
C LEU A 88 2.30 4.18 -15.03
N CYS A 89 1.84 3.78 -13.84
CA CYS A 89 0.42 3.58 -13.56
C CYS A 89 -0.37 4.88 -13.78
N GLY A 90 0.08 6.00 -13.20
CA GLY A 90 -0.60 7.28 -13.32
C GLY A 90 -0.68 7.79 -14.77
N VAL A 91 0.38 7.61 -15.57
CA VAL A 91 0.35 7.95 -17.00
C VAL A 91 -0.61 7.06 -17.76
N PHE A 92 -0.61 5.75 -17.46
CA PHE A 92 -1.53 4.80 -18.10
C PHE A 92 -2.99 5.12 -17.79
N ASP A 93 -3.30 5.45 -16.53
CA ASP A 93 -4.64 5.86 -16.12
C ASP A 93 -5.08 7.15 -16.79
N LEU A 94 -4.19 8.14 -16.91
CA LEU A 94 -4.49 9.39 -17.65
C LEU A 94 -4.79 9.12 -19.12
N LEU A 95 -4.06 8.21 -19.77
CA LEU A 95 -4.34 7.84 -21.16
C LEU A 95 -5.71 7.14 -21.28
N ASN A 96 -6.02 6.20 -20.40
CA ASN A 96 -7.31 5.50 -20.39
C ASN A 96 -8.49 6.48 -20.19
N ILE A 97 -8.34 7.42 -19.25
CA ILE A 97 -9.32 8.48 -19.02
C ILE A 97 -9.48 9.35 -20.27
N GLY A 98 -8.36 9.73 -20.91
CA GLY A 98 -8.36 10.51 -22.14
C GLY A 98 -9.14 9.80 -23.28
N TYR A 99 -8.90 8.51 -23.47
CA TYR A 99 -9.65 7.71 -24.46
C TYR A 99 -11.14 7.62 -24.09
N ALA A 100 -11.48 7.37 -22.83
CA ALA A 100 -12.87 7.28 -22.38
C ALA A 100 -13.63 8.61 -22.60
N ILE A 101 -12.98 9.75 -22.39
CA ILE A 101 -13.56 11.07 -22.67
C ILE A 101 -13.79 11.26 -24.17
N LEU A 102 -12.83 10.89 -25.02
CA LEU A 102 -12.96 11.02 -26.46
C LEU A 102 -14.10 10.19 -27.04
N ASP A 103 -14.28 8.94 -26.52
CA ASP A 103 -15.34 8.05 -26.95
C ASP A 103 -16.75 8.49 -26.47
N SER A 104 -16.81 9.29 -25.38
CA SER A 104 -18.08 9.66 -24.74
C SER A 104 -18.47 11.15 -24.93
N LEU A 105 -17.82 11.86 -25.87
CA LEU A 105 -18.00 13.32 -26.06
C LEU A 105 -19.46 13.75 -26.28
N ASP A 106 -20.34 12.87 -26.80
CA ASP A 106 -21.74 13.21 -27.09
C ASP A 106 -22.69 13.01 -25.90
N PHE A 107 -22.29 12.28 -24.82
CA PHE A 107 -23.17 11.94 -23.70
C PHE A 107 -22.41 11.75 -22.37
N LEU A 108 -21.95 12.85 -21.75
CA LEU A 108 -21.38 12.78 -20.40
C LEU A 108 -22.43 13.19 -19.33
N PRO A 109 -23.14 12.23 -18.70
CA PRO A 109 -23.98 12.56 -17.55
C PRO A 109 -23.10 13.04 -16.36
N ALA A 110 -23.63 13.96 -15.56
CA ALA A 110 -22.92 14.60 -14.45
C ALA A 110 -22.28 13.59 -13.46
N ALA A 111 -22.89 12.41 -13.28
CA ALA A 111 -22.35 11.35 -12.45
C ALA A 111 -21.04 10.72 -13.01
N LEU A 112 -20.94 10.61 -14.33
CA LEU A 112 -19.73 10.16 -15.02
C LEU A 112 -18.61 11.21 -14.88
N LEU A 113 -18.95 12.49 -14.96
CA LEU A 113 -18.00 13.58 -14.81
C LEU A 113 -17.35 13.60 -13.44
N SER A 114 -18.08 13.32 -12.35
CA SER A 114 -17.52 13.27 -11.00
C SER A 114 -16.55 12.08 -10.82
N GLY A 115 -16.85 10.93 -11.42
CA GLY A 115 -15.95 9.77 -11.43
C GLY A 115 -14.66 10.05 -12.19
N VAL A 116 -14.77 10.60 -13.40
CA VAL A 116 -13.62 10.96 -14.25
C VAL A 116 -12.72 11.99 -13.57
N LEU A 117 -13.29 13.00 -12.90
CA LEU A 117 -12.52 14.00 -12.16
C LEU A 117 -11.74 13.39 -10.99
N LEU A 118 -12.35 12.47 -10.22
CA LEU A 118 -11.68 11.81 -9.09
C LEU A 118 -10.53 10.92 -9.58
N SER A 119 -10.79 10.05 -10.55
CA SER A 119 -9.77 9.17 -11.12
C SER A 119 -8.67 9.98 -11.81
N GLY A 120 -9.01 11.07 -12.50
CA GLY A 120 -8.03 11.98 -13.11
C GLY A 120 -7.15 12.68 -12.06
N ALA A 121 -7.74 13.16 -10.97
CA ALA A 121 -6.98 13.73 -9.87
C ALA A 121 -6.05 12.71 -9.22
N GLN A 122 -6.52 11.48 -9.01
CA GLN A 122 -5.71 10.38 -8.47
C GLN A 122 -4.53 10.05 -9.40
N ALA A 123 -4.75 9.93 -10.70
CA ALA A 123 -3.73 9.65 -11.68
C ALA A 123 -2.65 10.75 -11.74
N VAL A 124 -3.05 12.04 -11.72
CA VAL A 124 -2.10 13.16 -11.62
C VAL A 124 -1.29 13.08 -10.33
N MET A 125 -1.94 12.82 -9.19
CA MET A 125 -1.26 12.69 -7.90
C MET A 125 -0.34 11.47 -7.85
N ALA A 126 -0.65 10.38 -8.57
CA ALA A 126 0.23 9.23 -8.73
C ALA A 126 1.54 9.62 -9.43
N VAL A 127 1.45 10.35 -10.56
CA VAL A 127 2.62 10.84 -11.29
C VAL A 127 3.49 11.75 -10.42
N VAL A 128 2.89 12.74 -9.74
CA VAL A 128 3.61 13.67 -8.86
C VAL A 128 4.27 12.90 -7.71
N SER A 129 3.56 11.98 -7.08
CA SER A 129 4.08 11.14 -5.99
C SER A 129 5.23 10.25 -6.47
N GLY A 130 5.12 9.69 -7.66
CA GLY A 130 6.19 8.89 -8.27
C GLY A 130 7.47 9.69 -8.47
N ILE A 131 7.37 10.93 -8.97
CA ILE A 131 8.52 11.85 -9.10
C ILE A 131 9.14 12.12 -7.72
N VAL A 132 8.32 12.32 -6.68
CA VAL A 132 8.82 12.52 -5.30
C VAL A 132 9.61 11.31 -4.81
N PHE A 133 9.10 10.08 -5.04
CA PHE A 133 9.81 8.86 -4.64
C PHE A 133 11.08 8.62 -5.44
N VAL A 134 11.12 8.90 -6.74
CA VAL A 134 12.35 8.82 -7.54
C VAL A 134 13.40 9.79 -6.99
N ARG A 135 13.03 11.05 -6.74
CA ARG A 135 13.94 12.04 -6.12
C ARG A 135 14.44 11.60 -4.76
N LEU A 136 13.57 11.02 -3.93
CA LEU A 136 13.94 10.47 -2.63
C LEU A 136 14.95 9.33 -2.78
N GLY A 137 14.72 8.39 -3.70
CA GLY A 137 15.65 7.29 -3.97
C GLY A 137 17.02 7.78 -4.42
N VAL A 138 17.07 8.76 -5.34
CA VAL A 138 18.32 9.41 -5.77
C VAL A 138 19.01 10.09 -4.58
N SER A 139 18.26 10.75 -3.70
CA SER A 139 18.83 11.40 -2.49
C SER A 139 19.47 10.38 -1.54
N PHE A 140 18.84 9.22 -1.36
CA PHE A 140 19.41 8.12 -0.57
C PHE A 140 20.67 7.54 -1.21
N LEU A 141 20.76 7.44 -2.55
CA LEU A 141 21.97 6.99 -3.25
C LEU A 141 23.12 7.96 -3.13
N LEU A 142 22.84 9.26 -3.20
CA LEU A 142 23.86 10.31 -3.16
C LEU A 142 24.25 10.69 -1.73
N GLU A 143 23.70 10.02 -0.72
CA GLU A 143 23.87 10.34 0.70
C GLU A 143 23.61 11.82 1.03
N ARG A 144 22.89 12.50 0.16
CA ARG A 144 22.45 13.88 0.38
C ARG A 144 21.15 13.83 1.16
N ILE A 145 21.14 14.44 2.33
CA ILE A 145 19.91 14.73 3.03
C ILE A 145 19.11 15.63 2.08
N ALA A 146 18.05 15.08 1.48
CA ALA A 146 17.19 15.82 0.56
C ALA A 146 16.81 17.13 1.23
N ASN A 147 16.95 18.24 0.50
CA ASN A 147 16.60 19.57 1.00
C ASN A 147 15.13 19.47 1.48
N ARG A 148 14.92 19.54 2.80
CA ARG A 148 13.74 19.06 3.54
C ARG A 148 12.54 19.95 3.29
N SER A 149 12.03 19.98 2.06
CA SER A 149 10.71 20.53 1.81
C SER A 149 9.68 19.52 2.30
N SER A 150 9.24 19.66 3.54
CA SER A 150 8.19 18.84 4.16
C SER A 150 6.93 18.74 3.30
N ILE A 151 6.65 19.78 2.51
CA ILE A 151 5.48 19.89 1.65
C ILE A 151 5.48 18.84 0.54
N THR A 152 6.64 18.44 0.00
CA THR A 152 6.68 17.47 -1.11
C THR A 152 6.19 16.08 -0.71
N PHE A 153 6.33 15.71 0.57
CA PHE A 153 5.90 14.41 1.06
C PHE A 153 4.40 14.32 1.36
N ILE A 154 3.65 15.41 1.17
CA ILE A 154 2.19 15.39 1.30
C ILE A 154 1.53 14.78 0.04
N PHE A 155 2.16 14.86 -1.13
CA PHE A 155 1.59 14.35 -2.39
C PHE A 155 1.33 12.85 -2.37
N PRO A 156 2.25 11.97 -1.92
CA PRO A 156 1.95 10.56 -1.75
C PRO A 156 0.79 10.27 -0.79
N VAL A 157 0.62 11.09 0.25
CA VAL A 157 -0.50 10.96 1.19
C VAL A 157 -1.82 11.31 0.49
N ILE A 158 -1.85 12.41 -0.27
CA ILE A 158 -3.04 12.83 -1.03
C ILE A 158 -3.40 11.76 -2.06
N TRP A 159 -2.43 11.24 -2.81
CA TRP A 159 -2.65 10.14 -3.74
C TRP A 159 -3.32 8.94 -3.06
N ALA A 160 -2.76 8.47 -1.94
CA ALA A 160 -3.29 7.32 -1.21
C ALA A 160 -4.69 7.58 -0.62
N LEU A 161 -4.98 8.81 -0.18
CA LEU A 161 -6.32 9.20 0.25
C LEU A 161 -7.32 9.18 -0.91
N LEU A 162 -6.94 9.67 -2.09
CA LEU A 162 -7.80 9.62 -3.28
C LEU A 162 -8.08 8.17 -3.69
N ALA A 163 -7.08 7.28 -3.64
CA ALA A 163 -7.25 5.85 -3.89
C ALA A 163 -8.24 5.22 -2.89
N CYS A 164 -8.15 5.57 -1.60
CA CYS A 164 -9.14 5.12 -0.61
C CYS A 164 -10.54 5.64 -0.94
N VAL A 165 -10.69 6.91 -1.31
CA VAL A 165 -11.99 7.52 -1.63
C VAL A 165 -12.62 6.84 -2.86
N GLU A 166 -11.82 6.57 -3.91
CA GLU A 166 -12.28 5.85 -5.10
C GLU A 166 -12.78 4.46 -4.75
N MET A 167 -12.02 3.72 -3.94
CA MET A 167 -12.41 2.40 -3.47
C MET A 167 -13.68 2.43 -2.60
N PHE A 168 -13.85 3.46 -1.76
CA PHE A 168 -15.07 3.64 -0.97
C PHE A 168 -16.29 3.98 -1.81
N ARG A 169 -16.13 4.71 -2.89
CA ARG A 169 -17.23 4.99 -3.82
C ARG A 169 -17.81 3.71 -4.41
N ASP A 170 -16.95 2.74 -4.71
CA ASP A 170 -17.35 1.48 -5.32
C ASP A 170 -17.70 0.41 -4.26
N TYR A 171 -17.54 0.72 -2.95
CA TYR A 171 -17.75 -0.21 -1.84
C TYR A 171 -19.15 -0.87 -1.82
N PRO A 172 -20.26 -0.17 -2.12
CA PRO A 172 -21.59 -0.82 -2.15
C PRO A 172 -21.68 -1.99 -3.14
N GLN A 173 -20.87 -1.97 -4.21
CA GLN A 173 -20.82 -3.03 -5.21
C GLN A 173 -19.94 -4.20 -4.78
N ILE A 174 -18.98 -3.96 -3.90
CA ILE A 174 -17.95 -4.91 -3.46
C ILE A 174 -18.17 -5.39 -2.01
N ALA A 175 -19.20 -4.88 -1.33
CA ALA A 175 -19.54 -5.30 0.02
C ALA A 175 -19.81 -6.81 0.06
N GLY A 176 -19.10 -7.52 0.93
CA GLY A 176 -19.16 -8.99 1.02
C GLY A 176 -18.06 -9.75 0.25
N MET A 177 -17.17 -9.04 -0.45
CA MET A 177 -15.99 -9.61 -1.11
C MET A 177 -14.75 -9.45 -0.21
N PRO A 178 -14.25 -10.52 0.44
CA PRO A 178 -13.15 -10.43 1.40
C PRO A 178 -11.85 -9.87 0.78
N GLU A 179 -11.56 -10.21 -0.48
CA GLU A 179 -10.37 -9.77 -1.20
C GLU A 179 -10.37 -8.25 -1.42
N ARG A 180 -11.51 -7.69 -1.77
CA ARG A 180 -11.69 -6.24 -1.93
C ARG A 180 -11.62 -5.50 -0.62
N THR A 181 -12.16 -6.10 0.45
CA THR A 181 -12.02 -5.57 1.81
C THR A 181 -10.55 -5.59 2.26
N LEU A 182 -9.81 -6.65 1.94
CA LEU A 182 -8.38 -6.74 2.21
C LEU A 182 -7.59 -5.65 1.46
N TYR A 183 -7.93 -5.38 0.19
CA TYR A 183 -7.35 -4.30 -0.59
C TYR A 183 -7.60 -2.93 0.04
N LEU A 184 -8.82 -2.65 0.47
CA LEU A 184 -9.16 -1.41 1.16
C LEU A 184 -8.36 -1.25 2.46
N LEU A 185 -8.26 -2.31 3.28
CA LEU A 185 -7.45 -2.30 4.50
C LEU A 185 -5.97 -2.08 4.21
N CYS A 186 -5.47 -2.65 3.11
CA CYS A 186 -4.11 -2.44 2.64
C CYS A 186 -3.86 -0.96 2.29
N LEU A 187 -4.75 -0.35 1.50
CA LEU A 187 -4.68 1.08 1.14
C LEU A 187 -4.76 2.00 2.36
N LEU A 188 -5.63 1.70 3.33
CA LEU A 188 -5.69 2.45 4.58
C LEU A 188 -4.39 2.36 5.37
N CYS A 189 -3.80 1.17 5.47
CA CYS A 189 -2.50 1.00 6.12
C CYS A 189 -1.40 1.78 5.37
N PHE A 190 -1.37 1.76 4.05
CA PHE A 190 -0.41 2.52 3.26
C PHE A 190 -0.58 4.03 3.45
N THR A 191 -1.82 4.52 3.49
CA THR A 191 -2.10 5.94 3.75
C THR A 191 -1.53 6.37 5.11
N LEU A 192 -1.79 5.59 6.15
CA LEU A 192 -1.29 5.87 7.50
C LEU A 192 0.23 5.71 7.61
N PHE A 193 0.82 4.74 6.90
CA PHE A 193 2.25 4.62 6.75
C PHE A 193 2.85 5.86 6.08
N LEU A 194 2.30 6.32 4.96
CA LEU A 194 2.76 7.50 4.23
C LEU A 194 2.64 8.79 5.07
N MET A 195 1.60 8.90 5.91
CA MET A 195 1.50 9.97 6.90
C MET A 195 2.62 9.91 7.94
N GLY A 196 2.98 8.72 8.41
CA GLY A 196 4.13 8.51 9.30
C GLY A 196 5.46 8.83 8.61
N HIS A 197 5.60 8.38 7.36
CA HIS A 197 6.75 8.62 6.50
C HIS A 197 6.97 10.13 6.24
N SER A 198 5.93 10.87 5.91
CA SER A 198 6.00 12.32 5.71
C SER A 198 6.41 13.06 6.98
N ARG A 199 5.99 12.60 8.16
CA ARG A 199 6.40 13.17 9.46
C ARG A 199 7.87 12.99 9.74
N ILE A 200 8.43 11.81 9.44
CA ILE A 200 9.86 11.53 9.65
C ILE A 200 10.71 12.33 8.67
N LEU A 201 10.39 12.28 7.37
CA LEU A 201 11.16 12.98 6.36
C LEU A 201 11.01 14.50 6.42
N GLY A 202 9.85 14.97 6.90
CA GLY A 202 9.58 16.38 7.14
C GLY A 202 10.09 16.92 8.47
N ASP A 203 10.69 16.06 9.32
CA ASP A 203 11.18 16.41 10.67
C ASP A 203 10.09 16.99 11.59
N VAL A 204 8.85 16.50 11.43
CA VAL A 204 7.67 16.91 12.20
C VAL A 204 7.20 15.75 13.06
N ASP A 205 7.25 15.86 14.38
CA ASP A 205 6.78 14.82 15.33
C ASP A 205 7.35 13.42 15.03
N PHE A 206 8.66 13.32 15.11
CA PHE A 206 9.43 12.12 14.80
C PHE A 206 8.94 10.87 15.58
N ALA A 207 8.55 11.04 16.86
CA ALA A 207 8.11 9.93 17.70
C ALA A 207 6.78 9.32 17.23
N LYS A 208 5.82 10.16 16.82
CA LYS A 208 4.58 9.66 16.23
C LYS A 208 4.84 9.04 14.85
N GLY A 209 5.66 9.69 14.02
CA GLY A 209 6.05 9.17 12.71
C GLY A 209 6.63 7.76 12.82
N THR A 210 7.60 7.54 13.72
CA THR A 210 8.21 6.22 13.96
C THR A 210 7.18 5.16 14.38
N CYS A 211 6.28 5.51 15.30
CA CYS A 211 5.23 4.60 15.73
C CYS A 211 4.30 4.20 14.57
N TRP A 212 3.88 5.18 13.75
CA TRP A 212 3.00 4.93 12.62
C TRP A 212 3.66 4.07 11.53
N ILE A 213 4.93 4.34 11.23
CA ILE A 213 5.70 3.52 10.29
C ILE A 213 5.80 2.08 10.80
N ASN A 214 6.13 1.89 12.07
CA ASN A 214 6.26 0.55 12.64
C ASN A 214 4.92 -0.19 12.67
N ALA A 215 3.82 0.50 13.00
CA ALA A 215 2.48 -0.08 13.08
C ALA A 215 1.91 -0.40 11.69
N PHE A 216 1.75 0.63 10.87
CA PHE A 216 1.03 0.52 9.60
C PHE A 216 1.91 0.04 8.45
N GLY A 217 3.23 0.23 8.52
CA GLY A 217 4.14 -0.27 7.50
C GLY A 217 4.23 -1.79 7.51
N PHE A 218 4.30 -2.44 8.69
CA PHE A 218 4.28 -3.91 8.76
C PHE A 218 2.90 -4.49 8.45
N CYS A 219 1.80 -3.87 8.90
CA CYS A 219 0.45 -4.32 8.55
C CYS A 219 0.18 -4.17 7.04
N GLY A 220 0.50 -3.02 6.46
CA GLY A 220 0.33 -2.77 5.03
C GLY A 220 1.19 -3.70 4.17
N ALA A 221 2.43 -3.95 4.58
CA ALA A 221 3.29 -4.92 3.91
C ALA A 221 2.73 -6.35 3.99
N LEU A 222 2.21 -6.77 5.15
CA LEU A 222 1.61 -8.10 5.30
C LEU A 222 0.38 -8.25 4.40
N PHE A 223 -0.55 -7.31 4.43
CA PHE A 223 -1.76 -7.34 3.62
C PHE A 223 -1.44 -7.28 2.13
N GLY A 224 -0.58 -6.36 1.71
CA GLY A 224 -0.23 -6.18 0.31
C GLY A 224 0.54 -7.36 -0.26
N LEU A 225 1.51 -7.93 0.47
CA LEU A 225 2.21 -9.13 0.02
C LEU A 225 1.28 -10.34 -0.03
N THR A 226 0.39 -10.51 0.95
CA THR A 226 -0.61 -11.59 0.95
C THR A 226 -1.48 -11.48 -0.30
N MET A 227 -2.02 -10.31 -0.57
CA MET A 227 -2.86 -10.07 -1.73
C MET A 227 -2.10 -10.29 -3.05
N THR A 228 -0.89 -9.76 -3.17
CA THR A 228 -0.06 -9.93 -4.37
C THR A 228 0.22 -11.40 -4.66
N VAL A 229 0.52 -12.21 -3.63
CA VAL A 229 0.72 -13.66 -3.80
C VAL A 229 -0.53 -14.32 -4.37
N GLY A 230 -1.72 -14.00 -3.88
CA GLY A 230 -2.98 -14.53 -4.39
C GLY A 230 -3.22 -14.15 -5.85
N GLU A 231 -3.11 -12.87 -6.19
CA GLU A 231 -3.34 -12.38 -7.55
C GLU A 231 -2.32 -12.96 -8.56
N VAL A 232 -1.05 -13.10 -8.16
CA VAL A 232 -0.02 -13.70 -9.04
C VAL A 232 -0.28 -15.19 -9.27
N LEU A 233 -0.72 -15.94 -8.25
CA LEU A 233 -1.03 -17.37 -8.39
C LEU A 233 -2.31 -17.61 -9.19
N CYS A 234 -3.25 -16.66 -9.17
CA CYS A 234 -4.51 -16.69 -9.93
C CYS A 234 -4.45 -15.79 -11.18
N PHE A 235 -3.30 -15.66 -11.83
CA PHE A 235 -3.03 -14.71 -12.90
C PHE A 235 -4.06 -14.72 -14.05
N SER A 236 -4.63 -15.87 -14.37
CA SER A 236 -5.66 -16.01 -15.42
C SER A 236 -7.04 -15.42 -15.04
N SER A 237 -7.25 -15.11 -13.78
CA SER A 237 -8.55 -14.68 -13.22
C SER A 237 -8.34 -13.59 -12.16
N MET A 238 -7.36 -12.70 -12.39
CA MET A 238 -7.05 -11.60 -11.47
C MET A 238 -8.29 -10.75 -11.20
N THR A 239 -8.52 -10.41 -9.95
CA THR A 239 -9.62 -9.52 -9.53
C THR A 239 -9.23 -8.05 -9.64
N LEU A 240 -7.94 -7.76 -9.61
CA LEU A 240 -7.38 -6.43 -9.73
C LEU A 240 -6.63 -6.24 -11.06
N PRO A 241 -6.60 -5.02 -11.59
CA PRO A 241 -5.73 -4.68 -12.71
C PRO A 241 -4.25 -4.98 -12.38
N LEU A 242 -3.48 -5.42 -13.36
CA LEU A 242 -2.06 -5.71 -13.18
C LEU A 242 -1.28 -4.49 -12.65
N SER A 243 -1.68 -3.28 -13.05
CA SER A 243 -1.12 -2.02 -12.54
C SER A 243 -1.22 -1.93 -11.02
N ASP A 244 -2.40 -2.23 -10.47
CA ASP A 244 -2.66 -2.15 -9.02
C ASP A 244 -1.88 -3.22 -8.26
N VAL A 245 -1.80 -4.44 -8.81
CA VAL A 245 -1.02 -5.53 -8.21
C VAL A 245 0.47 -5.15 -8.15
N LEU A 246 1.03 -4.61 -9.23
CA LEU A 246 2.42 -4.15 -9.26
C LEU A 246 2.66 -2.99 -8.28
N LEU A 247 1.71 -2.06 -8.20
CA LEU A 247 1.78 -0.93 -7.29
C LEU A 247 1.74 -1.37 -5.83
N VAL A 248 0.78 -2.25 -5.47
CA VAL A 248 0.67 -2.81 -4.11
C VAL A 248 1.93 -3.59 -3.75
N PHE A 249 2.46 -4.38 -4.66
CA PHE A 249 3.71 -5.11 -4.44
C PHE A 249 4.89 -4.18 -4.16
N ALA A 250 5.12 -3.19 -5.06
CA ALA A 250 6.22 -2.23 -4.92
C ALA A 250 6.10 -1.42 -3.61
N LEU A 251 4.88 -0.98 -3.28
CA LEU A 251 4.61 -0.22 -2.06
C LEU A 251 4.79 -1.09 -0.81
N SER A 252 4.38 -2.36 -0.85
CA SER A 252 4.58 -3.32 0.25
C SER A 252 6.07 -3.55 0.54
N LEU A 253 6.88 -3.73 -0.49
CA LEU A 253 8.33 -3.89 -0.35
C LEU A 253 8.99 -2.62 0.20
N TYR A 254 8.57 -1.46 -0.28
CA TYR A 254 9.07 -0.19 0.23
C TYR A 254 8.68 0.03 1.70
N CYS A 255 7.41 -0.19 2.06
CA CYS A 255 6.93 -0.10 3.44
C CYS A 255 7.69 -1.03 4.36
N LEU A 256 7.92 -2.26 3.93
CA LEU A 256 8.68 -3.27 4.67
C LEU A 256 10.11 -2.80 4.91
N ALA A 257 10.84 -2.45 3.84
CA ALA A 257 12.22 -2.02 3.93
C ALA A 257 12.37 -0.75 4.80
N PHE A 258 11.45 0.21 4.68
CA PHE A 258 11.47 1.42 5.47
C PHE A 258 11.15 1.13 6.94
N SER A 259 10.17 0.27 7.23
CA SER A 259 9.79 -0.11 8.60
C SER A 259 10.87 -0.93 9.31
N PHE A 260 11.69 -1.67 8.58
CA PHE A 260 12.84 -2.37 9.17
C PHE A 260 13.91 -1.44 9.76
N ASN A 261 13.91 -0.15 9.41
CA ASN A 261 14.81 0.83 10.03
C ASN A 261 14.33 1.30 11.42
N THR A 262 13.16 0.86 11.89
CA THR A 262 12.72 1.11 13.28
C THR A 262 13.39 0.12 14.23
N TYR A 263 13.79 0.56 15.41
CA TYR A 263 14.34 -0.31 16.47
C TYR A 263 13.78 0.11 17.83
N ALA A 264 13.80 -0.79 18.81
CA ALA A 264 13.40 -0.49 20.16
C ALA A 264 14.64 -0.32 21.03
N ASP A 265 14.77 0.85 21.69
CA ASP A 265 15.73 1.05 22.75
C ASP A 265 15.40 0.13 23.94
N ARG A 266 16.46 -0.33 24.64
CA ARG A 266 16.33 -1.15 25.84
C ARG A 266 16.06 -0.29 27.07
#